data_d15a844d3e2b6d93c15225e24ea659e0
#
_entry.id   d15a844d3e2b6d93c15225e24ea659e0
#
_cell.length_a   1.000
_cell.length_b   1.000
_cell.length_c   1.000
_cell.angle_alpha   90.00
_cell.angle_beta   90.00
_cell.angle_gamma   90.00
#
_symmetry.space_group_name_H-M   'P 1'
#
loop_
_entity.id
_entity.type
_entity.pdbx_description
1 polymer ?
#
loop_
_entity_poly.entity_id
_entity_poly.type
_entity_poly.pdbx_seq_one_letter_code
_entity_poly.pdbx_strand_id
1 'polypeptide(L)'
;MIIDSHVHWLVQEWIGERFWQAWVWSSSRLSGRDEERIKKRLPELWDPGGEKLVSEMGEAGIDLSIIFPIDFGLAANVGEAPVSISEVNKAYAYLSAKHPHQLVALAGIDPRRKEAPFLVEQAITDWNMRGLKLHPATGFYPCDPVAYPLYETVEKFSLPVIIHTGPAAHPLYSQYAQPVYVDKAAADFPGVNFIMAHMGYGWYPEAVSLAANKPNIYLDLSGWQRDFHGSPAAFYSVLRLALNMLGKGRILFGSDWPFFKLLMSQKKWIETVKNIQSCGKEAGFNFTDDEILAIIGENAKTLFKLG
;
A
#
# COMPACT_ATOMS: atom_id res chain seq x y z
N MET A 1 19.40 3.22 -4.44
CA MET A 1 18.08 3.78 -4.77
C MET A 1 17.13 3.44 -3.65
N ILE A 2 16.44 4.43 -3.10
CA ILE A 2 15.41 4.25 -2.06
C ILE A 2 14.04 4.32 -2.73
N ILE A 3 13.22 3.30 -2.54
CA ILE A 3 11.91 3.17 -3.19
C ILE A 3 10.82 3.02 -2.14
N ASP A 4 9.85 3.92 -2.15
CA ASP A 4 8.62 3.78 -1.38
C ASP A 4 7.58 3.02 -2.21
N SER A 5 7.32 1.77 -1.85
CA SER A 5 6.46 0.88 -2.63
C SER A 5 4.96 1.04 -2.35
N HIS A 6 4.56 1.95 -1.44
CA HIS A 6 3.16 2.10 -1.04
C HIS A 6 2.80 3.57 -0.76
N VAL A 7 2.28 4.24 -1.78
CA VAL A 7 1.95 5.66 -1.70
C VAL A 7 0.60 5.94 -2.38
N HIS A 8 -0.21 6.78 -1.73
CA HIS A 8 -1.47 7.28 -2.26
C HIS A 8 -1.39 8.76 -2.55
N TRP A 9 -1.66 9.17 -3.76
CA TRP A 9 -1.83 10.58 -4.09
C TRP A 9 -3.32 10.93 -3.94
N LEU A 10 -3.67 11.79 -2.99
CA LEU A 10 -5.05 12.07 -2.62
C LEU A 10 -5.50 13.47 -3.05
N VAL A 11 -6.65 13.50 -3.70
CA VAL A 11 -7.45 14.71 -3.92
C VAL A 11 -8.80 14.48 -3.25
N GLN A 12 -9.36 15.51 -2.65
CA GLN A 12 -10.57 15.39 -1.82
C GLN A 12 -11.72 14.71 -2.55
N GLU A 13 -11.95 15.07 -3.81
CA GLU A 13 -13.07 14.63 -4.66
C GLU A 13 -12.90 13.20 -5.20
N TRP A 14 -11.75 12.54 -4.96
CA TRP A 14 -11.48 11.18 -5.43
C TRP A 14 -11.99 10.09 -4.51
N ILE A 15 -12.42 10.46 -3.31
CA ILE A 15 -13.01 9.55 -2.33
C ILE A 15 -14.34 10.13 -1.88
N GLY A 16 -15.36 9.28 -1.78
CA GLY A 16 -16.70 9.69 -1.38
C GLY A 16 -16.74 10.37 -0.01
N GLU A 17 -17.53 11.42 0.12
CA GLU A 17 -17.61 12.24 1.34
C GLU A 17 -17.94 11.40 2.58
N ARG A 18 -18.80 10.38 2.43
CA ARG A 18 -19.17 9.48 3.54
C ARG A 18 -17.97 8.74 4.14
N PHE A 19 -16.95 8.43 3.32
CA PHE A 19 -15.71 7.85 3.84
C PHE A 19 -15.03 8.83 4.80
N TRP A 20 -14.87 10.08 4.41
CA TRP A 20 -14.20 11.08 5.23
C TRP A 20 -14.97 11.39 6.51
N GLN A 21 -16.30 11.48 6.44
CA GLN A 21 -17.16 11.65 7.62
C GLN A 21 -16.98 10.47 8.59
N ALA A 22 -17.03 9.25 8.10
CA ALA A 22 -16.85 8.04 8.89
C ALA A 22 -15.43 7.93 9.47
N TRP A 23 -14.42 8.31 8.68
CA TRP A 23 -13.02 8.32 9.12
C TRP A 23 -12.79 9.36 10.24
N VAL A 24 -13.35 10.56 10.12
CA VAL A 24 -13.28 11.58 11.15
C VAL A 24 -13.96 11.09 12.43
N TRP A 25 -15.17 10.58 12.31
CA TRP A 25 -15.92 10.03 13.45
C TRP A 25 -15.12 8.94 14.18
N SER A 26 -14.63 7.94 13.47
CA SER A 26 -13.87 6.85 14.09
C SER A 26 -12.55 7.32 14.68
N SER A 27 -11.84 8.20 13.98
CA SER A 27 -10.57 8.78 14.46
C SER A 27 -10.77 9.60 15.75
N SER A 28 -11.88 10.33 15.85
CA SER A 28 -12.27 11.05 17.07
C SER A 28 -12.46 10.08 18.24
N ARG A 29 -13.25 9.03 18.05
CA ARG A 29 -13.53 8.02 19.09
C ARG A 29 -12.29 7.27 19.55
N LEU A 30 -11.42 6.90 18.61
CA LEU A 30 -10.19 6.15 18.92
C LEU A 30 -9.10 7.01 19.57
N SER A 31 -9.03 8.29 19.25
CA SER A 31 -7.99 9.20 19.77
C SER A 31 -8.44 10.07 20.94
N GLY A 32 -9.73 10.13 21.22
CA GLY A 32 -10.33 11.07 22.19
C GLY A 32 -10.26 12.54 21.77
N ARG A 33 -9.91 12.82 20.50
CA ARG A 33 -9.83 14.19 19.97
C ARG A 33 -11.18 14.63 19.44
N ASP A 34 -11.44 15.93 19.50
CA ASP A 34 -12.63 16.57 18.93
C ASP A 34 -12.67 16.39 17.39
N GLU A 35 -13.87 16.11 16.84
CA GLU A 35 -14.06 15.90 15.40
C GLU A 35 -13.69 17.14 14.57
N GLU A 36 -14.01 18.34 15.04
CA GLU A 36 -13.68 19.57 14.32
C GLU A 36 -12.15 19.78 14.23
N ARG A 37 -11.42 19.37 15.27
CA ARG A 37 -9.95 19.39 15.24
C ARG A 37 -9.40 18.43 14.20
N ILE A 38 -10.01 17.25 14.04
CA ILE A 38 -9.59 16.26 13.02
C ILE A 38 -9.94 16.78 11.62
N LYS A 39 -11.16 17.29 11.42
CA LYS A 39 -11.62 17.88 10.14
C LYS A 39 -10.69 18.98 9.65
N LYS A 40 -10.26 19.88 10.55
CA LYS A 40 -9.32 20.97 10.22
C LYS A 40 -7.97 20.47 9.67
N ARG A 41 -7.61 19.23 9.96
CA ARG A 41 -6.36 18.63 9.49
C ARG A 41 -6.50 17.80 8.22
N LEU A 42 -7.73 17.46 7.79
CA LEU A 42 -7.93 16.70 6.54
C LEU A 42 -7.25 17.34 5.32
N PRO A 43 -7.27 18.68 5.13
CA PRO A 43 -6.57 19.31 4.00
C PRO A 43 -5.06 19.07 3.97
N GLU A 44 -4.46 18.67 5.09
CA GLU A 44 -3.03 18.28 5.11
C GLU A 44 -2.77 17.03 4.27
N LEU A 45 -3.79 16.17 4.05
CA LEU A 45 -3.73 14.97 3.24
C LEU A 45 -3.89 15.23 1.74
N TRP A 46 -4.49 16.38 1.38
CA TRP A 46 -4.78 16.69 -0.02
C TRP A 46 -3.56 17.26 -0.76
N ASP A 47 -3.39 16.82 -1.99
CA ASP A 47 -2.33 17.28 -2.90
C ASP A 47 -2.88 17.34 -4.34
N PRO A 48 -3.67 18.36 -4.70
CA PRO A 48 -4.35 18.43 -6.00
C PRO A 48 -3.44 18.36 -7.21
N GLY A 49 -2.19 18.81 -7.10
CA GLY A 49 -1.23 18.85 -8.20
C GLY A 49 -0.13 17.79 -8.17
N GLY A 50 0.02 17.07 -7.05
CA GLY A 50 1.12 16.10 -6.83
C GLY A 50 2.45 16.73 -6.40
N GLU A 51 2.50 18.07 -6.27
CA GLU A 51 3.74 18.77 -5.92
C GLU A 51 4.17 18.49 -4.48
N LYS A 52 3.22 18.34 -3.55
CA LYS A 52 3.52 18.05 -2.15
C LYS A 52 4.17 16.67 -2.02
N LEU A 53 3.64 15.66 -2.73
CA LEU A 53 4.23 14.32 -2.76
C LEU A 53 5.69 14.37 -3.23
N VAL A 54 5.94 14.98 -4.38
CA VAL A 54 7.30 15.07 -4.96
C VAL A 54 8.25 15.84 -4.04
N SER A 55 7.78 16.92 -3.41
CA SER A 55 8.58 17.70 -2.45
C SER A 55 8.94 16.88 -1.21
N GLU A 56 7.95 16.22 -0.59
CA GLU A 56 8.16 15.41 0.63
C GLU A 56 9.04 14.17 0.37
N MET A 57 8.94 13.56 -0.82
CA MET A 57 9.88 12.53 -1.27
C MET A 57 11.32 13.05 -1.31
N GLY A 58 11.55 14.23 -1.91
CA GLY A 58 12.86 14.87 -1.97
C GLY A 58 13.43 15.14 -0.57
N GLU A 59 12.61 15.68 0.33
CA GLU A 59 12.99 15.93 1.73
C GLU A 59 13.33 14.65 2.50
N ALA A 60 12.67 13.53 2.15
CA ALA A 60 12.90 12.21 2.73
C ALA A 60 14.10 11.47 2.10
N GLY A 61 14.62 11.96 0.97
CA GLY A 61 15.66 11.28 0.20
C GLY A 61 15.15 9.99 -0.45
N ILE A 62 13.86 9.95 -0.81
CA ILE A 62 13.24 8.85 -1.54
C ILE A 62 13.39 9.13 -3.05
N ASP A 63 14.04 8.22 -3.75
CA ASP A 63 14.33 8.38 -5.17
C ASP A 63 13.12 8.11 -6.05
N LEU A 64 12.28 7.12 -5.65
CA LEU A 64 11.12 6.70 -6.43
C LEU A 64 9.98 6.25 -5.52
N SER A 65 8.73 6.58 -5.88
CA SER A 65 7.51 6.08 -5.22
C SER A 65 6.61 5.33 -6.19
N ILE A 66 6.08 4.19 -5.72
CA ILE A 66 5.01 3.46 -6.40
C ILE A 66 3.68 4.05 -5.91
N ILE A 67 2.96 4.68 -6.82
CA ILE A 67 1.72 5.39 -6.51
C ILE A 67 0.50 4.66 -7.11
N PHE A 68 -0.61 4.65 -6.38
CA PHE A 68 -1.83 4.00 -6.84
C PHE A 68 -3.08 4.58 -6.19
N PRO A 69 -4.21 4.63 -6.93
CA PRO A 69 -5.50 5.02 -6.38
C PRO A 69 -6.13 3.89 -5.57
N ILE A 70 -7.14 4.23 -4.78
CA ILE A 70 -8.01 3.30 -4.10
C ILE A 70 -9.44 3.52 -4.60
N ASP A 71 -10.10 2.45 -5.01
CA ASP A 71 -11.50 2.47 -5.40
C ASP A 71 -12.38 2.06 -4.22
N PHE A 72 -12.98 3.05 -3.56
CA PHE A 72 -13.93 2.82 -2.47
C PHE A 72 -15.40 2.90 -2.90
N GLY A 73 -15.66 3.21 -4.19
CA GLY A 73 -17.01 3.54 -4.68
C GLY A 73 -18.05 2.45 -4.46
N LEU A 74 -17.65 1.18 -4.52
CA LEU A 74 -18.55 0.05 -4.31
C LEU A 74 -18.61 -0.44 -2.86
N ALA A 75 -17.93 0.21 -1.92
CA ALA A 75 -18.08 -0.10 -0.51
C ALA A 75 -19.46 0.35 -0.03
N ALA A 76 -20.22 -0.57 0.62
CA ALA A 76 -21.64 -0.38 0.93
C ALA A 76 -21.98 0.90 1.68
N ASN A 77 -21.06 1.37 2.55
CA ASN A 77 -21.27 2.55 3.40
C ASN A 77 -20.51 3.78 2.91
N VAL A 78 -19.86 3.74 1.75
CA VAL A 78 -19.07 4.86 1.20
C VAL A 78 -19.78 5.49 0.01
N GLY A 79 -20.11 4.71 -1.01
CA GLY A 79 -20.69 5.17 -2.26
C GLY A 79 -19.67 5.82 -3.19
N GLU A 80 -20.11 6.12 -4.41
CA GLU A 80 -19.27 6.68 -5.47
C GLU A 80 -18.71 8.06 -5.09
N ALA A 81 -17.48 8.29 -5.54
CA ALA A 81 -16.84 9.59 -5.47
C ALA A 81 -17.36 10.52 -6.59
N PRO A 82 -17.23 11.86 -6.45
CA PRO A 82 -17.58 12.80 -7.51
C PRO A 82 -16.81 12.58 -8.82
N VAL A 83 -15.56 12.09 -8.72
CA VAL A 83 -14.70 11.77 -9.88
C VAL A 83 -14.67 10.25 -10.07
N SER A 84 -14.87 9.79 -11.30
CA SER A 84 -14.86 8.37 -11.62
C SER A 84 -13.49 7.74 -11.40
N ILE A 85 -13.47 6.46 -11.02
CA ILE A 85 -12.20 5.74 -10.82
C ILE A 85 -11.35 5.69 -12.11
N SER A 86 -11.97 5.70 -13.27
CA SER A 86 -11.26 5.78 -14.55
C SER A 86 -10.51 7.10 -14.70
N GLU A 87 -11.13 8.23 -14.35
CA GLU A 87 -10.49 9.55 -14.38
C GLU A 87 -9.38 9.66 -13.33
N VAL A 88 -9.59 9.07 -12.15
CA VAL A 88 -8.55 9.01 -11.11
C VAL A 88 -7.34 8.21 -11.60
N ASN A 89 -7.53 7.03 -12.21
CA ASN A 89 -6.43 6.26 -12.79
C ASN A 89 -5.68 7.05 -13.88
N LYS A 90 -6.39 7.76 -14.77
CA LYS A 90 -5.76 8.64 -15.77
C LYS A 90 -4.92 9.74 -15.14
N ALA A 91 -5.40 10.34 -14.04
CA ALA A 91 -4.65 11.37 -13.33
C ALA A 91 -3.34 10.79 -12.73
N TYR A 92 -3.37 9.61 -12.14
CA TYR A 92 -2.16 8.92 -11.66
C TYR A 92 -1.17 8.61 -12.79
N ALA A 93 -1.67 8.12 -13.93
CA ALA A 93 -0.83 7.87 -15.10
C ALA A 93 -0.17 9.17 -15.60
N TYR A 94 -0.94 10.25 -15.68
CA TYR A 94 -0.44 11.56 -16.07
C TYR A 94 0.63 12.09 -15.11
N LEU A 95 0.39 12.01 -13.80
CA LEU A 95 1.38 12.44 -12.80
C LEU A 95 2.68 11.61 -12.90
N SER A 96 2.57 10.30 -13.07
CA SER A 96 3.74 9.43 -13.28
C SER A 96 4.49 9.79 -14.56
N ALA A 97 3.79 10.06 -15.66
CA ALA A 97 4.42 10.49 -16.91
C ALA A 97 5.10 11.87 -16.80
N LYS A 98 4.57 12.77 -15.96
CA LYS A 98 5.19 14.07 -15.65
C LYS A 98 6.48 13.93 -14.83
N HIS A 99 6.59 12.87 -14.02
CA HIS A 99 7.75 12.59 -13.15
C HIS A 99 8.31 11.17 -13.37
N PRO A 100 8.78 10.83 -14.60
CA PRO A 100 9.06 9.44 -15.00
C PRO A 100 10.23 8.77 -14.26
N HIS A 101 11.08 9.56 -13.59
CA HIS A 101 12.21 9.06 -12.81
C HIS A 101 11.92 8.99 -11.30
N GLN A 102 10.77 9.48 -10.87
CA GLN A 102 10.40 9.58 -9.45
C GLN A 102 9.11 8.83 -9.12
N LEU A 103 8.20 8.67 -10.08
CA LEU A 103 6.89 8.06 -9.86
C LEU A 103 6.62 6.93 -10.85
N VAL A 104 6.10 5.84 -10.32
CA VAL A 104 5.57 4.71 -11.10
C VAL A 104 4.13 4.46 -10.64
N ALA A 105 3.18 4.53 -11.57
CA ALA A 105 1.77 4.34 -11.26
C ALA A 105 1.34 2.87 -11.42
N LEU A 106 0.47 2.40 -10.52
CA LEU A 106 -0.30 1.16 -10.67
C LEU A 106 -1.78 1.50 -10.87
N ALA A 107 -2.50 0.63 -11.58
CA ALA A 107 -3.95 0.72 -11.68
C ALA A 107 -4.59 0.38 -10.32
N GLY A 108 -5.69 1.04 -9.97
CA GLY A 108 -6.49 0.70 -8.80
C GLY A 108 -7.96 0.71 -9.14
N ILE A 109 -8.63 -0.42 -8.94
CA ILE A 109 -10.05 -0.58 -9.25
C ILE A 109 -10.66 -1.71 -8.42
N ASP A 110 -11.93 -1.57 -8.08
CA ASP A 110 -12.70 -2.68 -7.50
C ASP A 110 -13.06 -3.70 -8.60
N PRO A 111 -12.72 -4.98 -8.45
CA PRO A 111 -12.94 -5.99 -9.47
C PRO A 111 -14.44 -6.24 -9.81
N ARG A 112 -15.36 -5.83 -8.94
CA ARG A 112 -16.81 -5.95 -9.16
C ARG A 112 -17.35 -4.93 -10.17
N ARG A 113 -16.54 -3.92 -10.58
CA ARG A 113 -16.92 -3.03 -11.68
C ARG A 113 -16.89 -3.78 -13.01
N LYS A 114 -17.92 -3.57 -13.83
CA LYS A 114 -18.02 -4.24 -15.13
C LYS A 114 -16.87 -3.91 -16.07
N GLU A 115 -16.38 -2.67 -15.98
CA GLU A 115 -15.27 -2.15 -16.76
C GLU A 115 -13.89 -2.54 -16.22
N ALA A 116 -13.78 -3.19 -15.06
CA ALA A 116 -12.50 -3.44 -14.39
C ALA A 116 -11.47 -4.16 -15.27
N PRO A 117 -11.78 -5.26 -15.97
CA PRO A 117 -10.82 -5.94 -16.84
C PRO A 117 -10.30 -5.03 -17.96
N PHE A 118 -11.23 -4.30 -18.62
CA PHE A 118 -10.87 -3.35 -19.68
C PHE A 118 -10.00 -2.21 -19.16
N LEU A 119 -10.37 -1.61 -18.01
CA LEU A 119 -9.62 -0.52 -17.42
C LEU A 119 -8.19 -0.95 -17.05
N VAL A 120 -8.01 -2.14 -16.47
CA VAL A 120 -6.68 -2.64 -16.10
C VAL A 120 -5.83 -2.90 -17.34
N GLU A 121 -6.38 -3.52 -18.38
CA GLU A 121 -5.65 -3.71 -19.64
C GLU A 121 -5.25 -2.36 -20.25
N GLN A 122 -6.18 -1.40 -20.36
CA GLN A 122 -5.91 -0.06 -20.85
C GLN A 122 -4.87 0.69 -20.01
N ALA A 123 -4.94 0.58 -18.69
CA ALA A 123 -3.99 1.20 -17.78
C ALA A 123 -2.54 0.70 -18.04
N ILE A 124 -2.40 -0.58 -18.34
CA ILE A 124 -1.10 -1.20 -18.64
C ILE A 124 -0.63 -0.83 -20.06
N THR A 125 -1.50 -1.02 -21.07
CA THR A 125 -1.10 -0.89 -22.48
C THR A 125 -0.98 0.56 -22.95
N ASP A 126 -1.94 1.42 -22.53
CA ASP A 126 -2.06 2.78 -23.06
C ASP A 126 -1.43 3.82 -22.11
N TRP A 127 -1.48 3.56 -20.80
CA TRP A 127 -1.02 4.52 -19.78
C TRP A 127 0.28 4.09 -19.09
N ASN A 128 0.90 2.98 -19.52
CA ASN A 128 2.18 2.46 -18.99
C ASN A 128 2.18 2.26 -17.46
N MET A 129 1.04 1.89 -16.89
CA MET A 129 0.97 1.52 -15.47
C MET A 129 1.60 0.15 -15.23
N ARG A 130 2.26 -0.03 -14.08
CA ARG A 130 3.20 -1.14 -13.83
C ARG A 130 2.70 -2.13 -12.78
N GLY A 131 1.40 -2.29 -12.63
CA GLY A 131 0.79 -3.24 -11.70
C GLY A 131 -0.64 -2.87 -11.34
N LEU A 132 -1.15 -3.56 -10.32
CA LEU A 132 -2.55 -3.41 -9.86
C LEU A 132 -2.59 -3.22 -8.34
N LYS A 133 -3.47 -2.36 -7.85
CA LYS A 133 -3.88 -2.24 -6.45
C LYS A 133 -5.32 -2.70 -6.28
N LEU A 134 -5.53 -3.59 -5.31
CA LEU A 134 -6.86 -3.99 -4.85
C LEU A 134 -7.06 -3.65 -3.38
N HIS A 135 -8.30 -3.29 -3.03
CA HIS A 135 -8.68 -2.98 -1.65
C HIS A 135 -9.89 -3.83 -1.21
N PRO A 136 -9.69 -5.08 -0.81
CA PRO A 136 -10.77 -6.04 -0.55
C PRO A 136 -11.76 -5.61 0.52
N ALA A 137 -11.34 -4.79 1.49
CA ALA A 137 -12.22 -4.29 2.56
C ALA A 137 -13.44 -3.49 2.06
N THR A 138 -13.53 -3.20 0.75
CA THR A 138 -14.72 -2.66 0.09
C THR A 138 -15.84 -3.67 -0.08
N GLY A 139 -15.57 -4.98 0.07
CA GLY A 139 -16.59 -6.02 0.11
C GLY A 139 -16.42 -7.17 -0.89
N PHE A 140 -15.21 -7.57 -1.22
CA PHE A 140 -14.90 -8.77 -2.00
C PHE A 140 -13.68 -9.48 -1.40
N TYR A 141 -13.54 -10.78 -1.63
CA TYR A 141 -12.34 -11.52 -1.25
C TYR A 141 -11.33 -11.53 -2.40
N PRO A 142 -10.02 -11.45 -2.11
CA PRO A 142 -8.97 -11.58 -3.15
C PRO A 142 -9.11 -12.85 -4.01
N CYS A 143 -9.65 -13.92 -3.46
CA CYS A 143 -9.87 -15.18 -4.15
C CYS A 143 -11.25 -15.31 -4.82
N ASP A 144 -12.05 -14.27 -4.87
CA ASP A 144 -13.33 -14.30 -5.57
C ASP A 144 -13.11 -14.39 -7.10
N PRO A 145 -13.90 -15.20 -7.81
CA PRO A 145 -13.79 -15.32 -9.27
C PRO A 145 -13.87 -13.99 -10.03
N VAL A 146 -14.50 -12.97 -9.45
CA VAL A 146 -14.63 -11.64 -10.07
C VAL A 146 -13.27 -10.91 -10.17
N ALA A 147 -12.29 -11.26 -9.33
CA ALA A 147 -10.94 -10.69 -9.38
C ALA A 147 -10.04 -11.40 -10.42
N TYR A 148 -10.37 -12.62 -10.82
CA TYR A 148 -9.50 -13.47 -11.67
C TYR A 148 -9.17 -12.86 -13.04
N PRO A 149 -10.11 -12.24 -13.78
CA PRO A 149 -9.77 -11.57 -15.04
C PRO A 149 -8.72 -10.47 -14.91
N LEU A 150 -8.65 -9.84 -13.72
CA LEU A 150 -7.62 -8.82 -13.46
C LEU A 150 -6.26 -9.48 -13.23
N TYR A 151 -6.22 -10.63 -12.53
CA TYR A 151 -4.99 -11.40 -12.33
C TYR A 151 -4.46 -11.99 -13.63
N GLU A 152 -5.34 -12.53 -14.49
CA GLU A 152 -4.99 -13.00 -15.85
C GLU A 152 -4.33 -11.87 -16.67
N THR A 153 -4.87 -10.66 -16.58
CA THR A 153 -4.30 -9.50 -17.28
C THR A 153 -2.91 -9.17 -16.74
N VAL A 154 -2.72 -9.01 -15.43
CA VAL A 154 -1.41 -8.66 -14.87
C VAL A 154 -0.38 -9.79 -15.03
N GLU A 155 -0.81 -11.06 -15.02
CA GLU A 155 0.06 -12.21 -15.29
C GLU A 155 0.60 -12.19 -16.71
N LYS A 156 -0.24 -11.92 -17.72
CA LYS A 156 0.14 -11.74 -19.13
C LYS A 156 1.27 -10.74 -19.32
N PHE A 157 1.28 -9.67 -18.52
CA PHE A 157 2.32 -8.63 -18.56
C PHE A 157 3.41 -8.83 -17.49
N SER A 158 3.34 -9.90 -16.70
CA SER A 158 4.27 -10.21 -15.59
C SER A 158 4.40 -9.03 -14.61
N LEU A 159 3.28 -8.46 -14.19
CA LEU A 159 3.18 -7.31 -13.29
C LEU A 159 2.67 -7.73 -11.89
N PRO A 160 3.07 -7.02 -10.82
CA PRO A 160 2.65 -7.35 -9.46
C PRO A 160 1.27 -6.80 -9.12
N VAL A 161 0.68 -7.40 -8.07
CA VAL A 161 -0.57 -6.94 -7.46
C VAL A 161 -0.33 -6.58 -6.00
N ILE A 162 -0.67 -5.36 -5.59
CA ILE A 162 -0.72 -4.97 -4.19
C ILE A 162 -2.14 -5.18 -3.67
N ILE A 163 -2.28 -5.99 -2.64
CA ILE A 163 -3.57 -6.26 -1.99
C ILE A 163 -3.54 -5.67 -0.58
N HIS A 164 -4.52 -4.80 -0.26
CA HIS A 164 -4.69 -4.35 1.11
C HIS A 164 -5.00 -5.55 2.01
N THR A 165 -4.21 -5.73 3.06
CA THR A 165 -4.41 -6.75 4.09
C THR A 165 -4.31 -6.12 5.47
N GLY A 166 -5.04 -6.66 6.44
CA GLY A 166 -5.09 -6.09 7.78
C GLY A 166 -6.45 -5.46 8.11
N PRO A 167 -6.71 -5.17 9.38
CA PRO A 167 -7.92 -4.51 9.81
C PRO A 167 -8.09 -3.14 9.13
N ALA A 168 -9.24 -2.94 8.51
CA ALA A 168 -9.57 -1.70 7.82
C ALA A 168 -10.26 -0.70 8.75
N ALA A 169 -10.05 0.60 8.49
CA ALA A 169 -10.74 1.65 9.19
C ALA A 169 -12.25 1.67 8.87
N HIS A 170 -13.07 2.10 9.83
CA HIS A 170 -14.48 2.36 9.56
C HIS A 170 -14.63 3.37 8.40
N PRO A 171 -15.56 3.15 7.44
CA PRO A 171 -16.67 2.19 7.45
C PRO A 171 -16.41 0.88 6.69
N LEU A 172 -15.18 0.53 6.41
CA LEU A 172 -14.81 -0.64 5.62
C LEU A 172 -14.85 -1.94 6.44
N TYR A 173 -14.88 -3.08 5.76
CA TYR A 173 -15.06 -4.39 6.39
C TYR A 173 -13.76 -5.18 6.44
N SER A 174 -13.17 -5.31 7.61
CA SER A 174 -11.90 -6.02 7.84
C SER A 174 -11.92 -7.49 7.41
N GLN A 175 -13.07 -8.17 7.50
CA GLN A 175 -13.18 -9.60 7.17
C GLN A 175 -12.68 -9.96 5.77
N TYR A 176 -12.82 -9.06 4.80
CA TYR A 176 -12.38 -9.28 3.42
C TYR A 176 -10.88 -9.08 3.22
N ALA A 177 -10.20 -8.47 4.18
CA ALA A 177 -8.79 -8.11 4.12
C ALA A 177 -7.88 -9.04 4.95
N GLN A 178 -8.37 -10.23 5.35
CA GLN A 178 -7.53 -11.22 6.03
C GLN A 178 -6.53 -11.83 5.04
N PRO A 179 -5.25 -12.01 5.45
CA PRO A 179 -4.20 -12.55 4.60
C PRO A 179 -4.52 -13.90 3.95
N VAL A 180 -5.26 -14.77 4.65
CA VAL A 180 -5.62 -16.11 4.15
C VAL A 180 -6.34 -16.08 2.79
N TYR A 181 -7.09 -15.04 2.49
CA TYR A 181 -7.77 -14.93 1.19
C TYR A 181 -6.85 -14.62 0.01
N VAL A 182 -5.62 -14.16 0.27
CA VAL A 182 -4.59 -14.02 -0.77
C VAL A 182 -3.97 -15.38 -1.11
N ASP A 183 -3.98 -16.32 -0.19
CA ASP A 183 -3.36 -17.65 -0.34
C ASP A 183 -3.86 -18.40 -1.58
N LYS A 184 -5.18 -18.47 -1.74
CA LYS A 184 -5.78 -19.14 -2.91
C LYS A 184 -5.49 -18.42 -4.21
N ALA A 185 -5.56 -17.07 -4.23
CA ALA A 185 -5.22 -16.28 -5.42
C ALA A 185 -3.75 -16.51 -5.83
N ALA A 186 -2.82 -16.52 -4.85
CA ALA A 186 -1.41 -16.77 -5.12
C ALA A 186 -1.12 -18.21 -5.59
N ALA A 187 -1.93 -19.18 -5.18
CA ALA A 187 -1.82 -20.56 -5.65
C ALA A 187 -2.36 -20.74 -7.08
N ASP A 188 -3.48 -20.07 -7.39
CA ASP A 188 -4.12 -20.16 -8.71
C ASP A 188 -3.36 -19.36 -9.77
N PHE A 189 -2.60 -18.32 -9.39
CA PHE A 189 -1.82 -17.44 -10.28
C PHE A 189 -0.33 -17.42 -9.88
N PRO A 190 0.42 -18.51 -10.09
CA PRO A 190 1.83 -18.59 -9.68
C PRO A 190 2.76 -17.64 -10.45
N GLY A 191 2.34 -17.12 -11.60
CA GLY A 191 3.06 -16.11 -12.38
C GLY A 191 2.85 -14.69 -11.90
N VAL A 192 1.91 -14.45 -10.97
CA VAL A 192 1.66 -13.14 -10.38
C VAL A 192 2.37 -13.02 -9.03
N ASN A 193 3.10 -11.93 -8.81
CA ASN A 193 3.62 -11.59 -7.49
C ASN A 193 2.59 -10.77 -6.72
N PHE A 194 2.15 -11.29 -5.59
CA PHE A 194 1.20 -10.64 -4.69
C PHE A 194 1.92 -9.97 -3.53
N ILE A 195 1.68 -8.68 -3.31
CA ILE A 195 2.21 -7.92 -2.18
C ILE A 195 1.07 -7.77 -1.17
N MET A 196 1.17 -8.44 -0.02
CA MET A 196 0.27 -8.21 1.10
C MET A 196 0.67 -6.91 1.78
N ALA A 197 -0.13 -5.87 1.57
CA ALA A 197 0.09 -4.57 2.16
C ALA A 197 0.06 -4.64 3.70
N HIS A 198 0.83 -3.77 4.34
CA HIS A 198 0.88 -3.64 5.80
C HIS A 198 1.34 -4.92 6.53
N MET A 199 1.97 -5.87 5.81
CA MET A 199 2.35 -7.18 6.37
C MET A 199 1.19 -7.86 7.12
N GLY A 200 -0.08 -7.69 6.63
CA GLY A 200 -1.26 -8.20 7.30
C GLY A 200 -1.63 -7.48 8.60
N TYR A 201 -0.85 -6.49 9.03
CA TYR A 201 -1.03 -5.70 10.24
C TYR A 201 -1.35 -6.55 11.48
N GLY A 202 -2.55 -6.46 12.09
CA GLY A 202 -2.95 -7.28 13.24
C GLY A 202 -2.94 -8.81 13.00
N TRP A 203 -2.88 -9.25 11.74
CA TRP A 203 -2.78 -10.65 11.31
C TRP A 203 -1.40 -11.00 10.73
N TYR A 204 -0.35 -10.25 11.11
CA TYR A 204 1.01 -10.47 10.60
C TYR A 204 1.53 -11.92 10.76
N PRO A 205 1.20 -12.69 11.82
CA PRO A 205 1.68 -14.06 11.92
C PRO A 205 1.15 -14.95 10.79
N GLU A 206 -0.11 -14.74 10.39
CA GLU A 206 -0.72 -15.42 9.25
C GLU A 206 -0.07 -14.98 7.94
N ALA A 207 0.06 -13.67 7.69
CA ALA A 207 0.68 -13.14 6.48
C ALA A 207 2.12 -13.65 6.29
N VAL A 208 2.93 -13.64 7.34
CA VAL A 208 4.32 -14.15 7.30
C VAL A 208 4.35 -15.65 7.04
N SER A 209 3.46 -16.42 7.69
CA SER A 209 3.36 -17.87 7.49
C SER A 209 2.96 -18.22 6.06
N LEU A 210 1.97 -17.53 5.49
CA LEU A 210 1.55 -17.74 4.10
C LEU A 210 2.66 -17.38 3.11
N ALA A 211 3.32 -16.24 3.31
CA ALA A 211 4.45 -15.82 2.48
C ALA A 211 5.63 -16.82 2.57
N ALA A 212 5.87 -17.44 3.72
CA ALA A 212 6.91 -18.46 3.86
C ALA A 212 6.63 -19.73 3.03
N ASN A 213 5.35 -20.01 2.74
CA ASN A 213 4.94 -21.20 1.98
C ASN A 213 4.64 -20.91 0.49
N LYS A 214 4.62 -19.63 0.07
CA LYS A 214 4.36 -19.24 -1.32
C LYS A 214 5.42 -18.25 -1.81
N PRO A 215 6.23 -18.62 -2.83
CA PRO A 215 7.36 -17.82 -3.28
C PRO A 215 6.93 -16.50 -3.96
N ASN A 216 5.70 -16.43 -4.45
CA ASN A 216 5.11 -15.28 -5.11
C ASN A 216 4.34 -14.34 -4.17
N ILE A 217 4.46 -14.51 -2.84
CA ILE A 217 3.91 -13.58 -1.85
C ILE A 217 5.03 -12.74 -1.25
N TYR A 218 4.84 -11.43 -1.30
CA TYR A 218 5.68 -10.37 -0.73
C TYR A 218 4.91 -9.63 0.36
N LEU A 219 5.62 -8.90 1.22
CA LEU A 219 5.05 -8.10 2.30
C LEU A 219 5.57 -6.66 2.20
N ASP A 220 4.80 -5.66 2.62
CA ASP A 220 5.30 -4.31 2.77
C ASP A 220 5.15 -3.77 4.20
N LEU A 221 5.97 -2.77 4.56
CA LEU A 221 6.04 -2.16 5.89
C LEU A 221 5.13 -0.93 6.03
N SER A 222 4.27 -0.65 5.07
CA SER A 222 3.35 0.49 5.17
C SER A 222 2.41 0.33 6.36
N GLY A 223 2.05 1.42 7.02
CA GLY A 223 1.16 1.41 8.19
C GLY A 223 1.82 1.05 9.54
N TRP A 224 3.02 0.46 9.55
CA TRP A 224 3.71 0.05 10.78
C TRP A 224 4.28 1.21 11.61
N GLN A 225 4.19 2.44 11.10
CA GLN A 225 4.54 3.66 11.85
C GLN A 225 3.80 3.76 13.18
N ARG A 226 2.54 3.27 13.25
CA ARG A 226 1.72 3.30 14.46
C ARG A 226 2.28 2.36 15.54
N ASP A 227 2.63 1.14 15.16
CA ASP A 227 3.18 0.16 16.10
C ASP A 227 4.57 0.56 16.55
N PHE A 228 5.39 1.03 15.62
CA PHE A 228 6.71 1.58 15.97
C PHE A 228 6.59 2.75 16.94
N HIS A 229 5.63 3.67 16.73
CA HIS A 229 5.39 4.79 17.65
C HIS A 229 4.97 4.32 19.04
N GLY A 230 4.16 3.27 19.12
CA GLY A 230 3.70 2.69 20.39
C GLY A 230 4.75 1.82 21.09
N SER A 231 5.50 1.01 20.32
CA SER A 231 6.53 0.10 20.83
C SER A 231 7.53 -0.27 19.74
N PRO A 232 8.68 0.42 19.65
CA PRO A 232 9.72 0.07 18.68
C PRO A 232 10.17 -1.40 18.77
N ALA A 233 10.29 -1.95 19.98
CA ALA A 233 10.70 -3.34 20.18
C ALA A 233 9.70 -4.35 19.58
N ALA A 234 8.39 -4.05 19.64
CA ALA A 234 7.37 -4.89 19.02
C ALA A 234 7.54 -4.92 17.49
N PHE A 235 7.74 -3.75 16.87
CA PHE A 235 8.03 -3.66 15.44
C PHE A 235 9.30 -4.43 15.05
N TYR A 236 10.40 -4.27 15.80
CA TYR A 236 11.64 -4.99 15.52
C TYR A 236 11.48 -6.51 15.64
N SER A 237 10.72 -6.98 16.62
CA SER A 237 10.41 -8.40 16.79
C SER A 237 9.68 -8.99 15.59
N VAL A 238 8.65 -8.28 15.10
CA VAL A 238 7.86 -8.71 13.94
C VAL A 238 8.69 -8.69 12.65
N LEU A 239 9.45 -7.63 12.42
CA LEU A 239 10.31 -7.54 11.25
C LEU A 239 11.40 -8.62 11.27
N ARG A 240 12.00 -8.89 12.43
CA ARG A 240 13.01 -9.96 12.57
C ARG A 240 12.40 -11.33 12.30
N LEU A 241 11.19 -11.59 12.81
CA LEU A 241 10.46 -12.83 12.51
C LEU A 241 10.24 -13.00 10.99
N ALA A 242 9.75 -11.96 10.33
CA ALA A 242 9.51 -11.98 8.88
C ALA A 242 10.81 -12.25 8.11
N LEU A 243 11.90 -11.56 8.45
CA LEU A 243 13.20 -11.76 7.80
C LEU A 243 13.78 -13.17 8.05
N ASN A 244 13.58 -13.74 9.24
CA ASN A 244 14.02 -15.10 9.53
C ASN A 244 13.27 -16.15 8.69
N MET A 245 11.98 -15.94 8.43
CA MET A 245 11.15 -16.88 7.68
C MET A 245 11.24 -16.71 6.16
N LEU A 246 11.39 -15.47 5.68
CA LEU A 246 11.31 -15.13 4.25
C LEU A 246 12.67 -14.85 3.62
N GLY A 247 13.70 -14.62 4.42
CA GLY A 247 14.94 -13.99 3.94
C GLY A 247 14.73 -12.51 3.57
N LYS A 248 15.79 -11.87 3.08
CA LYS A 248 15.79 -10.43 2.78
C LYS A 248 15.02 -10.03 1.52
N GLY A 249 14.68 -10.97 0.64
CA GLY A 249 14.25 -10.70 -0.74
C GLY A 249 12.76 -10.40 -0.92
N ARG A 250 11.93 -10.46 0.13
CA ARG A 250 10.46 -10.39 -0.03
C ARG A 250 9.75 -9.41 0.89
N ILE A 251 10.48 -8.48 1.49
CA ILE A 251 9.92 -7.40 2.31
C ILE A 251 10.24 -6.07 1.64
N LEU A 252 9.24 -5.20 1.51
CA LEU A 252 9.33 -3.91 0.82
C LEU A 252 9.13 -2.77 1.83
N PHE A 253 9.82 -1.67 1.63
CA PHE A 253 9.52 -0.41 2.32
C PHE A 253 8.25 0.21 1.72
N GLY A 254 7.36 0.70 2.58
CA GLY A 254 6.19 1.47 2.22
C GLY A 254 5.85 2.49 3.31
N SER A 255 5.39 3.68 2.94
CA SER A 255 5.01 4.73 3.90
C SER A 255 3.52 4.86 4.12
N ASP A 256 2.71 4.37 3.21
CA ASP A 256 1.25 4.64 3.16
C ASP A 256 0.94 6.15 3.20
N TRP A 257 1.85 6.96 2.56
CA TRP A 257 1.62 8.40 2.43
C TRP A 257 0.33 8.66 1.66
N PRO A 258 -0.53 9.60 2.04
CA PRO A 258 -0.38 10.54 3.15
C PRO A 258 -1.10 10.10 4.43
N PHE A 259 -1.70 8.91 4.50
CA PHE A 259 -2.56 8.51 5.62
C PHE A 259 -1.82 8.52 6.98
N PHE A 260 -0.56 8.12 7.00
CA PHE A 260 0.24 8.09 8.23
C PHE A 260 1.09 9.33 8.47
N LYS A 261 1.16 10.30 7.53
CA LYS A 261 1.99 11.48 7.70
C LYS A 261 1.63 12.35 8.92
N LEU A 262 0.36 12.33 9.36
CA LEU A 262 -0.10 13.06 10.54
C LEU A 262 0.41 12.44 11.85
N LEU A 263 0.86 11.20 11.82
CA LEU A 263 1.49 10.49 12.94
C LEU A 263 3.02 10.55 12.83
N MET A 264 3.55 10.24 11.65
CA MET A 264 4.98 10.18 11.38
C MET A 264 5.24 10.58 9.92
N SER A 265 6.10 11.57 9.69
CA SER A 265 6.42 11.99 8.32
C SER A 265 7.13 10.88 7.55
N GLN A 266 7.01 10.89 6.22
CA GLN A 266 7.70 9.96 5.33
C GLN A 266 9.21 9.94 5.58
N LYS A 267 9.82 11.14 5.75
CA LYS A 267 11.23 11.29 6.12
C LYS A 267 11.57 10.54 7.41
N LYS A 268 10.79 10.75 8.46
CA LYS A 268 11.05 10.10 9.75
C LYS A 268 10.92 8.58 9.65
N TRP A 269 9.96 8.09 8.86
CA TRP A 269 9.75 6.65 8.69
C TRP A 269 10.91 5.98 7.93
N ILE A 270 11.36 6.55 6.80
CA ILE A 270 12.51 5.99 6.09
C ILE A 270 13.81 6.08 6.91
N GLU A 271 14.01 7.17 7.66
CA GLU A 271 15.13 7.28 8.58
C GLU A 271 15.10 6.20 9.67
N THR A 272 13.91 5.89 10.19
CA THR A 272 13.70 4.82 11.16
C THR A 272 14.14 3.46 10.59
N VAL A 273 13.70 3.11 9.38
CA VAL A 273 14.07 1.85 8.75
C VAL A 273 15.55 1.80 8.38
N LYS A 274 16.13 2.91 7.91
CA LYS A 274 17.58 2.99 7.62
C LYS A 274 18.46 2.80 8.86
N ASN A 275 18.00 3.28 10.02
CA ASN A 275 18.77 3.21 11.26
C ASN A 275 18.43 1.99 12.13
N ILE A 276 17.65 1.03 11.59
CA ILE A 276 17.15 -0.11 12.37
C ILE A 276 18.27 -1.02 12.87
N GLN A 277 19.44 -1.05 12.22
CA GLN A 277 20.59 -1.82 12.66
C GLN A 277 21.07 -1.37 14.04
N SER A 278 21.29 -0.08 14.23
CA SER A 278 21.74 0.48 15.51
C SER A 278 20.64 0.43 16.57
N CYS A 279 19.46 0.97 16.26
CA CYS A 279 18.34 1.05 17.20
C CYS A 279 17.78 -0.33 17.56
N GLY A 280 17.74 -1.27 16.61
CA GLY A 280 17.34 -2.65 16.84
C GLY A 280 18.32 -3.38 17.76
N LYS A 281 19.64 -3.17 17.57
CA LYS A 281 20.67 -3.76 18.41
C LYS A 281 20.55 -3.35 19.88
N GLU A 282 20.25 -2.07 20.13
CA GLU A 282 19.97 -1.57 21.49
C GLU A 282 18.76 -2.25 22.13
N ALA A 283 17.78 -2.65 21.31
CA ALA A 283 16.59 -3.39 21.72
C ALA A 283 16.76 -4.93 21.71
N GLY A 284 17.98 -5.44 21.44
CA GLY A 284 18.28 -6.87 21.40
C GLY A 284 17.99 -7.59 20.06
N PHE A 285 17.77 -6.82 18.97
CA PHE A 285 17.54 -7.37 17.63
C PHE A 285 18.70 -7.03 16.69
N ASN A 286 19.16 -8.00 15.92
CA ASN A 286 20.22 -7.81 14.93
C ASN A 286 19.62 -7.69 13.51
N PHE A 287 19.96 -6.62 12.82
CA PHE A 287 19.65 -6.40 11.40
C PHE A 287 20.94 -6.12 10.65
N THR A 288 21.06 -6.60 9.41
CA THR A 288 22.24 -6.39 8.57
C THR A 288 22.00 -5.26 7.58
N ASP A 289 23.07 -4.64 7.10
CA ASP A 289 23.01 -3.61 6.05
C ASP A 289 22.37 -4.16 4.77
N ASP A 290 22.66 -5.42 4.42
CA ASP A 290 22.08 -6.10 3.27
C ASP A 290 20.55 -6.27 3.39
N GLU A 291 20.04 -6.57 4.59
CA GLU A 291 18.60 -6.65 4.84
C GLU A 291 17.94 -5.28 4.69
N ILE A 292 18.60 -4.23 5.21
CA ILE A 292 18.09 -2.86 5.11
C ILE A 292 18.06 -2.39 3.66
N LEU A 293 19.17 -2.57 2.91
CA LEU A 293 19.24 -2.21 1.50
C LEU A 293 18.21 -2.93 0.65
N ALA A 294 17.99 -4.21 0.93
CA ALA A 294 16.96 -5.00 0.26
C ALA A 294 15.56 -4.42 0.50
N ILE A 295 15.22 -4.14 1.76
CA ILE A 295 13.91 -3.60 2.16
C ILE A 295 13.66 -2.22 1.55
N ILE A 296 14.62 -1.29 1.67
CA ILE A 296 14.40 0.11 1.29
C ILE A 296 14.45 0.37 -0.22
N GLY A 297 14.85 -0.65 -1.05
CA GLY A 297 14.86 -0.40 -2.48
C GLY A 297 15.11 -1.60 -3.38
N GLU A 298 16.08 -2.48 -3.11
CA GLU A 298 16.49 -3.54 -4.05
C GLU A 298 15.34 -4.51 -4.37
N ASN A 299 14.55 -4.87 -3.37
CA ASN A 299 13.41 -5.75 -3.56
C ASN A 299 12.33 -5.11 -4.46
N ALA A 300 11.98 -3.85 -4.19
CA ALA A 300 11.02 -3.13 -5.02
C ALA A 300 11.57 -2.90 -6.44
N LYS A 301 12.86 -2.54 -6.58
CA LYS A 301 13.52 -2.40 -7.87
C LYS A 301 13.39 -3.67 -8.72
N THR A 302 13.67 -4.82 -8.11
CA THR A 302 13.58 -6.12 -8.79
C THR A 302 12.15 -6.48 -9.14
N LEU A 303 11.23 -6.35 -8.18
CA LEU A 303 9.83 -6.76 -8.31
C LEU A 303 9.07 -5.96 -9.38
N PHE A 304 9.27 -4.64 -9.40
CA PHE A 304 8.65 -3.73 -10.38
C PHE A 304 9.47 -3.55 -11.66
N LYS A 305 10.60 -4.28 -11.80
CA LYS A 305 11.51 -4.23 -12.98
C LYS A 305 11.94 -2.79 -13.31
N LEU A 306 12.38 -2.06 -12.28
CA LEU A 306 12.83 -0.68 -12.41
C LEU A 306 14.30 -0.62 -12.82
N GLY A 307 14.62 0.18 -13.82
CA GLY A 307 15.96 0.35 -14.39
C GLY A 307 16.95 1.05 -13.46
#